data_a83d0d85833fcc7367ae4a0dbd6f14d3
#
_entry.id   a83d0d85833fcc7367ae4a0dbd6f14d3
#
_cell.length_a   1.000
_cell.length_b   1.000
_cell.length_c   1.000
_cell.angle_alpha   90.00
_cell.angle_beta   90.00
_cell.angle_gamma   90.00
#
_symmetry.space_group_name_H-M   'P 1'
#
loop_
_entity.id
_entity.type
_entity.pdbx_description
1 polymer ?
#
loop_
_entity_poly.entity_id
_entity_poly.type
_entity_poly.pdbx_seq_one_letter_code
_entity_poly.pdbx_strand_id
1 'polypeptide(L)'
;MLASERIGAAIQAVVAKGRPALVGYLTAGFPSRRKFKENLAAVAGNCDVVEIGVPFSDPMADGTTIQRASFAALADGVTLPWILDELKSIEPRHPVPILLMSYLNPLLAFGMEQLPRAAARAGVSGFIVPDLPFEESGDLHQALEAEGLALVQMVTPVTPPERLKMLCREAKGFVYAVTMTGTTGKSADGKFADVPLEVLEYMDRVKSLAEVPVCAGFGIRSARQVARLAPHVDGVVVGSALVETLERGGDVGAFLRSLR
;
A
#
# COMPACT_ATOMS: atom_id res chain seq x y z
N MET A 1 6.20 21.15 -2.30
CA MET A 1 5.93 19.94 -1.48
C MET A 1 6.50 18.76 -2.23
N LEU A 2 7.41 18.02 -1.61
CA LEU A 2 8.00 16.80 -2.18
C LEU A 2 6.92 15.73 -2.40
N ALA A 3 7.16 14.79 -3.33
CA ALA A 3 6.21 13.70 -3.58
C ALA A 3 6.00 12.82 -2.32
N SER A 4 7.06 12.59 -1.55
CA SER A 4 7.03 11.90 -0.26
C SER A 4 6.15 12.61 0.79
N GLU A 5 6.21 13.95 0.85
CA GLU A 5 5.40 14.75 1.80
C GLU A 5 3.91 14.71 1.45
N ARG A 6 3.58 14.59 0.15
CA ARG A 6 2.19 14.48 -0.31
C ARG A 6 1.45 13.30 0.29
N ILE A 7 2.14 12.19 0.58
CA ILE A 7 1.53 10.98 1.17
C ILE A 7 0.99 11.30 2.56
N GLY A 8 1.86 11.77 3.46
CA GLY A 8 1.46 12.14 4.83
C GLY A 8 0.40 13.25 4.84
N ALA A 9 0.56 14.27 3.99
CA ALA A 9 -0.40 15.36 3.88
C ALA A 9 -1.80 14.90 3.43
N ALA A 10 -1.87 13.97 2.46
CA ALA A 10 -3.14 13.40 2.00
C ALA A 10 -3.86 12.64 3.12
N ILE A 11 -3.11 11.82 3.90
CA ILE A 11 -3.66 11.08 5.04
C ILE A 11 -4.14 12.04 6.13
N GLN A 12 -3.31 13.00 6.54
CA GLN A 12 -3.63 13.97 7.58
C GLN A 12 -4.84 14.84 7.24
N ALA A 13 -4.96 15.26 5.97
CA ALA A 13 -6.10 16.06 5.51
C ALA A 13 -7.44 15.32 5.65
N VAL A 14 -7.42 14.00 5.64
CA VAL A 14 -8.59 13.14 5.83
C VAL A 14 -8.86 12.90 7.31
N VAL A 15 -7.81 12.64 8.09
CA VAL A 15 -7.91 12.49 9.55
C VAL A 15 -8.48 13.76 10.19
N ALA A 16 -8.08 14.93 9.71
CA ALA A 16 -8.65 16.21 10.15
C ALA A 16 -10.16 16.36 9.88
N LYS A 17 -10.73 15.55 8.97
CA LYS A 17 -12.18 15.48 8.70
C LYS A 17 -12.89 14.40 9.54
N GLY A 18 -12.20 13.79 10.53
CA GLY A 18 -12.78 12.85 11.48
C GLY A 18 -12.91 11.40 10.96
N ARG A 19 -12.19 11.00 9.92
CA ARG A 19 -12.18 9.63 9.43
C ARG A 19 -10.78 9.14 9.11
N PRO A 20 -10.50 7.81 9.15
CA PRO A 20 -9.25 7.27 8.68
C PRO A 20 -9.15 7.39 7.15
N ALA A 21 -7.92 7.55 6.65
CA ALA A 21 -7.64 7.52 5.22
C ALA A 21 -7.81 6.09 4.66
N LEU A 22 -8.25 5.99 3.40
CA LEU A 22 -8.26 4.73 2.65
C LEU A 22 -7.05 4.68 1.70
N VAL A 23 -6.19 3.68 1.88
CA VAL A 23 -5.13 3.31 0.94
C VAL A 23 -5.65 2.13 0.12
N GLY A 24 -5.89 2.33 -1.17
CA GLY A 24 -6.42 1.29 -2.05
C GLY A 24 -5.30 0.58 -2.81
N TYR A 25 -5.16 -0.74 -2.62
CA TYR A 25 -4.19 -1.56 -3.35
C TYR A 25 -4.80 -2.18 -4.60
N LEU A 26 -4.06 -2.16 -5.70
CA LEU A 26 -4.35 -2.96 -6.88
C LEU A 26 -3.07 -3.58 -7.47
N THR A 27 -3.15 -4.82 -7.97
CA THR A 27 -2.06 -5.42 -8.74
C THR A 27 -2.05 -4.81 -10.14
N ALA A 28 -0.89 -4.27 -10.56
CA ALA A 28 -0.76 -3.65 -11.87
C ALA A 28 -1.13 -4.64 -13.01
N GLY A 29 -1.99 -4.19 -13.92
CA GLY A 29 -2.43 -4.99 -15.05
C GLY A 29 -3.42 -6.11 -14.74
N PHE A 30 -3.87 -6.29 -13.49
CA PHE A 30 -4.90 -7.25 -13.13
C PHE A 30 -6.30 -6.59 -13.10
N PRO A 31 -7.38 -7.26 -13.54
CA PRO A 31 -7.41 -8.58 -14.18
C PRO A 31 -6.98 -8.57 -15.66
N SER A 32 -6.67 -7.42 -16.24
CA SER A 32 -6.21 -7.26 -17.62
C SER A 32 -5.42 -5.96 -17.78
N ARG A 33 -4.32 -5.99 -18.53
CA ARG A 33 -3.52 -4.81 -18.90
C ARG A 33 -4.37 -3.69 -19.50
N ARG A 34 -5.35 -4.05 -20.35
CA ARG A 34 -6.22 -3.08 -21.04
C ARG A 34 -7.07 -2.25 -20.09
N LYS A 35 -7.42 -2.81 -18.92
CA LYS A 35 -8.24 -2.14 -17.91
C LYS A 35 -7.42 -1.41 -16.84
N PHE A 36 -6.09 -1.46 -16.90
CA PHE A 36 -5.26 -0.91 -15.82
C PHE A 36 -5.56 0.55 -15.51
N LYS A 37 -5.58 1.42 -16.52
CA LYS A 37 -5.86 2.86 -16.32
C LYS A 37 -7.27 3.13 -15.81
N GLU A 38 -8.26 2.39 -16.33
CA GLU A 38 -9.66 2.50 -15.88
C GLU A 38 -9.78 2.09 -14.41
N ASN A 39 -9.20 0.94 -14.04
CA ASN A 39 -9.20 0.45 -12.67
C ASN A 39 -8.44 1.39 -11.72
N LEU A 40 -7.28 1.88 -12.15
CA LEU A 40 -6.50 2.86 -11.39
C LEU A 40 -7.29 4.15 -11.16
N ALA A 41 -7.97 4.68 -12.18
CA ALA A 41 -8.82 5.85 -12.05
C ALA A 41 -9.99 5.61 -11.08
N ALA A 42 -10.63 4.44 -11.15
CA ALA A 42 -11.72 4.07 -10.25
C ALA A 42 -11.24 3.97 -8.78
N VAL A 43 -10.06 3.38 -8.54
CA VAL A 43 -9.46 3.32 -7.20
C VAL A 43 -9.06 4.71 -6.72
N ALA A 44 -8.32 5.48 -7.53
CA ALA A 44 -7.85 6.82 -7.18
C ALA A 44 -8.97 7.82 -6.91
N GLY A 45 -10.11 7.67 -7.58
CA GLY A 45 -11.30 8.49 -7.34
C GLY A 45 -12.03 8.18 -6.03
N ASN A 46 -11.71 7.06 -5.37
CA ASN A 46 -12.40 6.60 -4.16
C ASN A 46 -11.46 6.30 -2.98
N CYS A 47 -10.16 6.51 -3.13
CA CYS A 47 -9.15 6.38 -2.07
C CYS A 47 -8.42 7.70 -1.83
N ASP A 48 -7.69 7.76 -0.75
CA ASP A 48 -6.90 8.94 -0.37
C ASP A 48 -5.41 8.76 -0.74
N VAL A 49 -4.97 7.51 -0.89
CA VAL A 49 -3.66 7.08 -1.42
C VAL A 49 -3.88 5.80 -2.24
N VAL A 50 -3.11 5.61 -3.29
CA VAL A 50 -3.13 4.37 -4.09
C VAL A 50 -1.81 3.64 -3.95
N GLU A 51 -1.89 2.33 -3.74
CA GLU A 51 -0.78 1.40 -3.74
C GLU A 51 -0.89 0.47 -4.96
N ILE A 52 0.13 0.46 -5.81
CA ILE A 52 0.19 -0.38 -7.00
C ILE A 52 1.20 -1.49 -6.78
N GLY A 53 0.72 -2.73 -6.71
CA GLY A 53 1.56 -3.92 -6.64
C GLY A 53 2.24 -4.21 -7.98
N VAL A 54 3.57 -4.26 -7.95
CA VAL A 54 4.39 -4.73 -9.08
C VAL A 54 4.35 -6.25 -9.08
N PRO A 55 3.86 -6.91 -10.14
CA PRO A 55 3.80 -8.37 -10.18
C PRO A 55 5.16 -9.02 -10.08
N PHE A 56 5.24 -10.08 -9.27
CA PHE A 56 6.47 -10.84 -9.04
C PHE A 56 6.20 -12.34 -9.04
N SER A 57 7.17 -13.15 -9.49
CA SER A 57 7.05 -14.61 -9.59
C SER A 57 7.12 -15.33 -8.25
N ASP A 58 7.75 -14.70 -7.23
CA ASP A 58 8.03 -15.33 -5.93
C ASP A 58 7.52 -14.47 -4.77
N PRO A 59 6.21 -14.16 -4.70
CA PRO A 59 5.63 -13.16 -3.81
C PRO A 59 5.41 -13.73 -2.40
N MET A 60 6.48 -13.99 -1.67
CA MET A 60 6.48 -14.71 -0.39
C MET A 60 5.75 -13.99 0.76
N ALA A 61 5.63 -12.67 0.70
CA ALA A 61 4.91 -11.87 1.70
C ALA A 61 3.41 -11.72 1.37
N ASP A 62 2.96 -12.14 0.18
CA ASP A 62 1.60 -11.94 -0.29
C ASP A 62 0.67 -13.11 0.05
N GLY A 63 -0.60 -12.80 0.33
CA GLY A 63 -1.65 -13.79 0.42
C GLY A 63 -2.07 -14.35 -0.96
N THR A 64 -2.74 -15.50 -0.95
CA THR A 64 -3.11 -16.26 -2.17
C THR A 64 -3.87 -15.44 -3.22
N THR A 65 -4.71 -14.47 -2.82
CA THR A 65 -5.44 -13.58 -3.74
C THR A 65 -4.47 -12.68 -4.52
N ILE A 66 -3.50 -12.08 -3.83
CA ILE A 66 -2.50 -11.20 -4.44
C ILE A 66 -1.53 -12.02 -5.31
N GLN A 67 -1.09 -13.20 -4.83
CA GLN A 67 -0.25 -14.11 -5.62
C GLN A 67 -0.92 -14.48 -6.94
N ARG A 68 -2.20 -14.88 -6.91
CA ARG A 68 -2.96 -15.21 -8.12
C ARG A 68 -3.05 -14.02 -9.09
N ALA A 69 -3.30 -12.82 -8.58
CA ALA A 69 -3.34 -11.59 -9.37
C ALA A 69 -1.98 -11.28 -10.00
N SER A 70 -0.88 -11.45 -9.24
CA SER A 70 0.50 -11.31 -9.71
C SER A 70 0.81 -12.26 -10.86
N PHE A 71 0.51 -13.56 -10.71
CA PHE A 71 0.75 -14.56 -11.74
C PHE A 71 -0.05 -14.27 -13.02
N ALA A 72 -1.31 -13.87 -12.89
CA ALA A 72 -2.13 -13.49 -14.03
C ALA A 72 -1.57 -12.27 -14.77
N ALA A 73 -1.12 -11.25 -14.02
CA ALA A 73 -0.52 -10.06 -14.61
C ALA A 73 0.82 -10.34 -15.29
N LEU A 74 1.68 -11.20 -14.70
CA LEU A 74 2.92 -11.65 -15.34
C LEU A 74 2.64 -12.42 -16.64
N ALA A 75 1.65 -13.30 -16.64
CA ALA A 75 1.25 -14.03 -17.84
C ALA A 75 0.72 -13.10 -18.96
N ASP A 76 0.14 -11.94 -18.61
CA ASP A 76 -0.28 -10.89 -19.55
C ASP A 76 0.88 -9.93 -19.90
N GLY A 77 2.11 -10.22 -19.48
CA GLY A 77 3.34 -9.50 -19.81
C GLY A 77 3.50 -8.16 -19.08
N VAL A 78 2.94 -8.01 -17.87
CA VAL A 78 3.14 -6.83 -17.03
C VAL A 78 4.56 -6.84 -16.45
N THR A 79 5.25 -5.70 -16.59
CA THR A 79 6.60 -5.49 -16.06
C THR A 79 6.70 -4.11 -15.40
N LEU A 80 7.70 -3.89 -14.56
CA LEU A 80 7.93 -2.57 -13.94
C LEU A 80 8.13 -1.44 -14.99
N PRO A 81 8.92 -1.62 -16.06
CA PRO A 81 8.99 -0.63 -17.14
C PRO A 81 7.61 -0.28 -17.72
N TRP A 82 6.80 -1.30 -18.03
CA TRP A 82 5.45 -1.09 -18.54
C TRP A 82 4.57 -0.29 -17.56
N ILE A 83 4.63 -0.61 -16.25
CA ILE A 83 3.88 0.12 -15.22
C ILE A 83 4.26 1.61 -15.21
N LEU A 84 5.56 1.91 -15.22
CA LEU A 84 6.05 3.30 -15.22
C LEU A 84 5.65 4.06 -16.49
N ASP A 85 5.68 3.40 -17.66
CA ASP A 85 5.24 4.01 -18.91
C ASP A 85 3.72 4.28 -18.93
N GLU A 86 2.91 3.35 -18.41
CA GLU A 86 1.47 3.55 -18.26
C GLU A 86 1.15 4.74 -17.34
N LEU A 87 1.80 4.79 -16.17
CA LEU A 87 1.62 5.90 -15.21
C LEU A 87 2.02 7.24 -15.80
N LYS A 88 3.16 7.29 -16.51
CA LYS A 88 3.67 8.50 -17.16
C LYS A 88 2.71 9.02 -18.24
N SER A 89 1.96 8.14 -18.88
CA SER A 89 1.03 8.50 -19.97
C SER A 89 -0.33 9.00 -19.48
N ILE A 90 -0.58 9.03 -18.15
CA ILE A 90 -1.84 9.54 -17.58
C ILE A 90 -1.81 11.06 -17.49
N GLU A 91 -2.75 11.70 -18.19
CA GLU A 91 -2.95 13.15 -18.16
C GLU A 91 -4.45 13.48 -18.03
N PRO A 92 -4.88 14.34 -17.09
CA PRO A 92 -4.06 14.91 -16.03
C PRO A 92 -3.65 13.85 -14.99
N ARG A 93 -2.56 14.08 -14.26
CA ARG A 93 -2.11 13.16 -13.21
C ARG A 93 -3.17 12.97 -12.14
N HIS A 94 -3.21 11.77 -11.54
CA HIS A 94 -4.12 11.50 -10.44
C HIS A 94 -3.93 12.47 -9.27
N PRO A 95 -5.02 12.95 -8.65
CA PRO A 95 -4.94 13.91 -7.54
C PRO A 95 -4.35 13.29 -6.26
N VAL A 96 -4.43 11.96 -6.12
CA VAL A 96 -3.95 11.22 -4.94
C VAL A 96 -2.52 10.71 -5.13
N PRO A 97 -1.71 10.60 -4.06
CA PRO A 97 -0.39 10.01 -4.11
C PRO A 97 -0.44 8.54 -4.56
N ILE A 98 0.54 8.13 -5.37
CA ILE A 98 0.72 6.76 -5.85
C ILE A 98 1.99 6.17 -5.25
N LEU A 99 1.88 5.01 -4.62
CA LEU A 99 2.98 4.19 -4.15
C LEU A 99 3.15 2.96 -5.05
N LEU A 100 4.38 2.50 -5.23
CA LEU A 100 4.66 1.19 -5.79
C LEU A 100 5.04 0.21 -4.68
N MET A 101 4.30 -0.88 -4.55
CA MET A 101 4.70 -2.02 -3.73
C MET A 101 5.40 -3.04 -4.62
N SER A 102 6.67 -3.30 -4.34
CA SER A 102 7.50 -4.21 -5.11
C SER A 102 8.44 -4.99 -4.20
N TYR A 103 8.73 -6.22 -4.59
CA TYR A 103 9.86 -6.95 -4.05
C TYR A 103 11.17 -6.35 -4.57
N LEU A 104 12.28 -6.62 -3.90
CA LEU A 104 13.59 -6.05 -4.22
C LEU A 104 14.08 -6.49 -5.60
N ASN A 105 13.91 -7.75 -5.96
CA ASN A 105 14.42 -8.30 -7.23
C ASN A 105 13.91 -7.58 -8.50
N PRO A 106 12.61 -7.26 -8.66
CA PRO A 106 12.14 -6.43 -9.77
C PRO A 106 12.79 -5.05 -9.84
N LEU A 107 13.09 -4.43 -8.69
CA LEU A 107 13.75 -3.13 -8.62
C LEU A 107 15.23 -3.23 -9.06
N LEU A 108 15.95 -4.26 -8.60
CA LEU A 108 17.32 -4.56 -9.03
C LEU A 108 17.38 -4.85 -10.53
N ALA A 109 16.43 -5.62 -11.05
CA ALA A 109 16.37 -5.94 -12.49
C ALA A 109 16.07 -4.70 -13.34
N PHE A 110 15.33 -3.70 -12.83
CA PHE A 110 15.13 -2.42 -13.52
C PHE A 110 16.41 -1.58 -13.53
N GLY A 111 17.21 -1.66 -12.48
CA GLY A 111 18.42 -0.87 -12.26
C GLY A 111 18.24 0.25 -11.24
N MET A 112 18.91 0.09 -10.11
CA MET A 112 18.74 0.96 -8.93
C MET A 112 19.11 2.43 -9.18
N GLU A 113 20.06 2.70 -10.08
CA GLU A 113 20.49 4.06 -10.40
C GLU A 113 19.43 4.87 -11.17
N GLN A 114 18.69 4.21 -12.06
CA GLN A 114 17.71 4.87 -12.91
C GLN A 114 16.29 4.83 -12.33
N LEU A 115 16.00 3.89 -11.42
CA LEU A 115 14.68 3.66 -10.86
C LEU A 115 14.09 4.90 -10.19
N PRO A 116 14.78 5.61 -9.26
CA PRO A 116 14.19 6.75 -8.57
C PRO A 116 13.72 7.84 -9.53
N ARG A 117 14.57 8.19 -10.48
CA ARG A 117 14.25 9.21 -11.48
C ARG A 117 13.13 8.79 -12.44
N ALA A 118 13.09 7.52 -12.84
CA ALA A 118 12.03 6.98 -13.69
C ALA A 118 10.67 7.00 -12.94
N ALA A 119 10.65 6.60 -11.67
CA ALA A 119 9.47 6.61 -10.81
C ALA A 119 8.96 8.04 -10.55
N ALA A 120 9.84 8.99 -10.23
CA ALA A 120 9.48 10.39 -10.04
C ALA A 120 8.83 10.99 -11.31
N ARG A 121 9.39 10.71 -12.48
CA ARG A 121 8.82 11.13 -13.77
C ARG A 121 7.46 10.51 -14.05
N ALA A 122 7.23 9.28 -13.59
CA ALA A 122 5.95 8.59 -13.69
C ALA A 122 4.90 9.09 -12.67
N GLY A 123 5.28 10.00 -11.76
CA GLY A 123 4.38 10.56 -10.75
C GLY A 123 4.22 9.69 -9.52
N VAL A 124 5.09 8.70 -9.32
CA VAL A 124 5.17 7.90 -8.10
C VAL A 124 5.59 8.79 -6.93
N SER A 125 5.06 8.54 -5.74
CA SER A 125 5.36 9.28 -4.52
C SER A 125 6.30 8.52 -3.57
N GLY A 126 6.43 7.20 -3.75
CA GLY A 126 7.30 6.36 -2.92
C GLY A 126 7.14 4.88 -3.19
N PHE A 127 7.87 4.10 -2.41
CA PHE A 127 7.93 2.64 -2.52
C PHE A 127 7.64 1.96 -1.18
N ILE A 128 7.09 0.75 -1.26
CA ILE A 128 6.97 -0.23 -0.20
C ILE A 128 7.72 -1.46 -0.68
N VAL A 129 8.75 -1.93 0.07
CA VAL A 129 9.60 -3.06 -0.32
C VAL A 129 9.61 -4.07 0.84
N PRO A 130 8.70 -5.07 0.84
CA PRO A 130 8.46 -5.93 2.00
C PRO A 130 9.64 -6.84 2.38
N ASP A 131 10.49 -7.16 1.42
CA ASP A 131 11.64 -8.05 1.57
C ASP A 131 12.99 -7.31 1.70
N LEU A 132 12.95 -5.97 1.87
CA LEU A 132 14.14 -5.16 2.09
C LEU A 132 14.24 -4.71 3.56
N PRO A 133 15.15 -5.29 4.37
CA PRO A 133 15.39 -4.84 5.72
C PRO A 133 15.91 -3.41 5.76
N PHE A 134 15.54 -2.66 6.81
CA PHE A 134 15.96 -1.27 6.97
C PHE A 134 17.49 -1.12 6.91
N GLU A 135 18.22 -2.04 7.53
CA GLU A 135 19.69 -2.04 7.59
C GLU A 135 20.36 -2.18 6.23
N GLU A 136 19.65 -2.75 5.24
CA GLU A 136 20.11 -2.96 3.88
C GLU A 136 19.53 -1.93 2.89
N SER A 137 18.65 -1.06 3.37
CA SER A 137 17.92 -0.13 2.50
C SER A 137 18.65 1.18 2.21
N GLY A 138 19.83 1.42 2.80
CA GLY A 138 20.51 2.72 2.80
C GLY A 138 20.68 3.34 1.41
N ASP A 139 21.21 2.57 0.46
CA ASP A 139 21.46 3.06 -0.91
C ASP A 139 20.15 3.40 -1.63
N LEU A 140 19.13 2.53 -1.52
CA LEU A 140 17.83 2.78 -2.11
C LEU A 140 17.15 3.98 -1.46
N HIS A 141 17.20 4.06 -0.12
CA HIS A 141 16.61 5.17 0.64
C HIS A 141 17.20 6.50 0.18
N GLN A 142 18.53 6.62 0.15
CA GLN A 142 19.22 7.83 -0.28
C GLN A 142 18.89 8.22 -1.72
N ALA A 143 18.86 7.23 -2.62
CA ALA A 143 18.54 7.45 -4.03
C ALA A 143 17.08 7.91 -4.24
N LEU A 144 16.13 7.35 -3.48
CA LEU A 144 14.72 7.76 -3.51
C LEU A 144 14.55 9.17 -2.92
N GLU A 145 15.19 9.46 -1.79
CA GLU A 145 15.13 10.77 -1.14
C GLU A 145 15.68 11.89 -2.03
N ALA A 146 16.74 11.63 -2.79
CA ALA A 146 17.31 12.58 -3.76
C ALA A 146 16.30 12.99 -4.85
N GLU A 147 15.36 12.12 -5.21
CA GLU A 147 14.27 12.41 -6.15
C GLU A 147 12.95 12.80 -5.44
N GLY A 148 12.98 13.01 -4.12
CA GLY A 148 11.83 13.41 -3.29
C GLY A 148 10.80 12.32 -3.09
N LEU A 149 11.17 11.04 -3.22
CA LEU A 149 10.32 9.87 -3.04
C LEU A 149 10.48 9.27 -1.63
N ALA A 150 9.42 8.64 -1.11
CA ALA A 150 9.46 7.94 0.17
C ALA A 150 9.85 6.46 0.01
N LEU A 151 10.59 5.94 1.00
CA LEU A 151 10.62 4.50 1.28
C LEU A 151 9.83 4.27 2.57
N VAL A 152 8.64 3.70 2.42
CA VAL A 152 7.69 3.44 3.51
C VAL A 152 8.21 2.31 4.38
N GLN A 153 8.26 2.53 5.70
CA GLN A 153 8.70 1.51 6.65
C GLN A 153 7.55 0.61 7.09
N MET A 154 7.81 -0.70 7.11
CA MET A 154 6.86 -1.72 7.55
C MET A 154 7.21 -2.19 8.96
N VAL A 155 6.19 -2.33 9.80
CA VAL A 155 6.32 -2.86 11.17
C VAL A 155 5.27 -3.94 11.41
N THR A 156 5.57 -4.88 12.31
CA THR A 156 4.71 -6.02 12.63
C THR A 156 4.54 -6.15 14.15
N PRO A 157 3.54 -6.89 14.65
CA PRO A 157 3.38 -7.15 16.09
C PRO A 157 4.59 -7.82 16.74
N VAL A 158 5.40 -8.54 15.95
CA VAL A 158 6.61 -9.23 16.44
C VAL A 158 7.88 -8.40 16.26
N THR A 159 7.79 -7.17 15.77
CA THR A 159 8.94 -6.24 15.68
C THR A 159 9.43 -5.91 17.11
N PRO A 160 10.71 -6.18 17.45
CA PRO A 160 11.25 -5.87 18.75
C PRO A 160 11.11 -4.38 19.13
N PRO A 161 10.89 -4.02 20.42
CA PRO A 161 10.57 -2.64 20.82
C PRO A 161 11.56 -1.58 20.33
N GLU A 162 12.86 -1.82 20.47
CA GLU A 162 13.90 -0.87 20.04
C GLU A 162 13.91 -0.70 18.52
N ARG A 163 13.71 -1.81 17.78
CA ARG A 163 13.59 -1.78 16.31
C ARG A 163 12.32 -1.05 15.90
N LEU A 164 11.19 -1.27 16.58
CA LEU A 164 9.94 -0.58 16.31
C LEU A 164 10.11 0.94 16.45
N LYS A 165 10.73 1.38 17.54
CA LYS A 165 11.02 2.80 17.79
C LYS A 165 11.90 3.40 16.68
N MET A 166 12.96 2.70 16.28
CA MET A 166 13.84 3.13 15.20
C MET A 166 13.08 3.26 13.88
N LEU A 167 12.33 2.22 13.46
CA LEU A 167 11.59 2.23 12.21
C LEU A 167 10.51 3.32 12.17
N CYS A 168 9.81 3.56 13.29
CA CYS A 168 8.82 4.63 13.40
C CYS A 168 9.45 6.01 13.24
N ARG A 169 10.64 6.22 13.81
CA ARG A 169 11.38 7.49 13.72
C ARG A 169 11.90 7.76 12.30
N GLU A 170 12.43 6.74 11.63
CA GLU A 170 13.03 6.86 10.30
C GLU A 170 11.97 6.82 9.16
N ALA A 171 10.70 6.58 9.50
CA ALA A 171 9.63 6.44 8.51
C ALA A 171 9.36 7.75 7.75
N LYS A 172 9.08 7.62 6.45
CA LYS A 172 8.64 8.69 5.57
C LYS A 172 7.28 8.35 4.95
N GLY A 173 6.47 9.36 4.70
CA GLY A 173 5.13 9.19 4.16
C GLY A 173 4.15 8.67 5.20
N PHE A 174 4.26 7.41 5.60
CA PHE A 174 3.53 6.78 6.72
C PHE A 174 4.26 5.53 7.23
N VAL A 175 3.88 5.05 8.41
CA VAL A 175 4.27 3.72 8.91
C VAL A 175 3.22 2.70 8.47
N TYR A 176 3.64 1.67 7.74
CA TYR A 176 2.78 0.55 7.36
C TYR A 176 2.76 -0.48 8.50
N ALA A 177 1.72 -0.46 9.32
CA ALA A 177 1.56 -1.38 10.43
C ALA A 177 0.81 -2.64 9.97
N VAL A 178 1.56 -3.74 9.79
CA VAL A 178 1.02 -5.02 9.35
C VAL A 178 0.29 -5.69 10.51
N THR A 179 -0.95 -6.11 10.31
CA THR A 179 -1.69 -6.92 11.28
C THR A 179 -1.45 -8.40 10.97
N MET A 180 -0.56 -9.05 11.71
CA MET A 180 -0.27 -10.48 11.54
C MET A 180 -1.36 -11.40 12.12
N THR A 181 -2.60 -11.12 11.87
CA THR A 181 -3.63 -12.13 12.09
C THR A 181 -3.77 -12.93 10.79
N GLY A 182 -3.00 -14.00 10.66
CA GLY A 182 -2.99 -14.91 9.52
C GLY A 182 -4.30 -15.63 9.22
N THR A 183 -5.42 -15.12 9.69
CA THR A 183 -6.77 -15.61 9.42
C THR A 183 -7.56 -14.54 8.67
N THR A 184 -7.19 -14.32 7.41
CA THR A 184 -8.08 -13.64 6.44
C THR A 184 -9.25 -14.56 6.04
N GLY A 185 -9.65 -15.47 6.94
CA GLY A 185 -10.76 -16.39 6.77
C GLY A 185 -12.07 -15.81 7.32
N LYS A 186 -13.19 -16.23 6.76
CA LYS A 186 -14.49 -16.07 7.38
C LYS A 186 -14.52 -16.91 8.65
N SER A 187 -15.10 -16.39 9.74
CA SER A 187 -15.47 -17.19 10.91
C SER A 187 -16.48 -18.27 10.51
N ALA A 188 -16.66 -19.29 11.37
CA ALA A 188 -17.57 -20.42 11.10
C ALA A 188 -19.01 -19.99 10.77
N ASP A 189 -19.42 -18.80 11.18
CA ASP A 189 -20.73 -18.17 10.89
C ASP A 189 -20.73 -17.36 9.56
N GLY A 190 -19.68 -17.42 8.77
CA GLY A 190 -19.55 -16.73 7.47
C GLY A 190 -19.27 -15.23 7.57
N LYS A 191 -19.09 -14.69 8.78
CA LYS A 191 -18.73 -13.28 9.00
C LYS A 191 -17.21 -13.13 9.00
N PHE A 192 -16.71 -11.96 8.60
CA PHE A 192 -15.30 -11.63 8.75
C PHE A 192 -14.98 -11.45 10.23
N ALA A 193 -13.87 -12.03 10.67
CA ALA A 193 -13.40 -11.88 12.05
C ALA A 193 -13.29 -10.39 12.42
N ASP A 194 -13.65 -10.07 13.65
CA ASP A 194 -13.45 -8.73 14.21
C ASP A 194 -11.96 -8.48 14.46
N VAL A 195 -11.58 -7.23 14.63
CA VAL A 195 -10.21 -6.84 14.93
C VAL A 195 -9.91 -7.22 16.40
N PRO A 196 -8.95 -8.11 16.68
CA PRO A 196 -8.59 -8.50 18.04
C PRO A 196 -8.05 -7.32 18.86
N LEU A 197 -8.21 -7.39 20.20
CA LEU A 197 -7.75 -6.34 21.11
C LEU A 197 -6.24 -6.15 21.03
N GLU A 198 -5.47 -7.23 20.92
CA GLU A 198 -4.01 -7.22 20.83
C GLU A 198 -3.52 -6.43 19.60
N VAL A 199 -4.30 -6.46 18.51
CA VAL A 199 -4.01 -5.67 17.31
C VAL A 199 -4.24 -4.18 17.58
N LEU A 200 -5.31 -3.81 18.28
CA LEU A 200 -5.58 -2.42 18.65
C LEU A 200 -4.50 -1.85 19.57
N GLU A 201 -4.11 -2.59 20.60
CA GLU A 201 -3.01 -2.23 21.51
C GLU A 201 -1.68 -2.08 20.78
N TYR A 202 -1.42 -2.95 19.78
CA TYR A 202 -0.25 -2.82 18.92
C TYR A 202 -0.32 -1.55 18.09
N MET A 203 -1.48 -1.21 17.47
CA MET A 203 -1.65 0.03 16.71
C MET A 203 -1.42 1.28 17.59
N ASP A 204 -1.96 1.31 18.79
CA ASP A 204 -1.75 2.41 19.74
C ASP A 204 -0.27 2.59 20.07
N ARG A 205 0.46 1.49 20.25
CA ARG A 205 1.91 1.53 20.49
C ARG A 205 2.66 2.08 19.29
N VAL A 206 2.35 1.62 18.06
CA VAL A 206 2.97 2.16 16.84
C VAL A 206 2.67 3.65 16.71
N LYS A 207 1.42 4.05 16.91
CA LYS A 207 0.98 5.44 16.81
C LYS A 207 1.65 6.35 17.82
N SER A 208 1.92 5.86 19.03
CA SER A 208 2.64 6.62 20.07
C SER A 208 4.13 6.86 19.75
N LEU A 209 4.72 6.08 18.85
CA LEU A 209 6.13 6.16 18.47
C LEU A 209 6.37 6.84 17.13
N ALA A 210 5.35 6.88 16.25
CA ALA A 210 5.49 7.40 14.90
C ALA A 210 5.30 8.93 14.85
N GLU A 211 6.17 9.61 14.12
CA GLU A 211 6.07 11.05 13.80
C GLU A 211 5.29 11.31 12.51
N VAL A 212 5.04 10.25 11.72
CA VAL A 212 4.24 10.26 10.49
C VAL A 212 2.95 9.46 10.70
N PRO A 213 1.92 9.61 9.83
CA PRO A 213 0.70 8.82 9.95
C PRO A 213 0.95 7.31 10.02
N VAL A 214 0.06 6.58 10.71
CA VAL A 214 0.10 5.11 10.80
C VAL A 214 -1.06 4.52 10.02
N CYS A 215 -0.77 3.63 9.07
CA CYS A 215 -1.80 2.90 8.30
C CYS A 215 -1.76 1.41 8.63
N ALA A 216 -2.92 0.86 9.03
CA ALA A 216 -3.07 -0.57 9.27
C ALA A 216 -3.32 -1.30 7.95
N GLY A 217 -2.53 -2.35 7.69
CA GLY A 217 -2.69 -3.22 6.53
C GLY A 217 -2.98 -4.66 6.92
N PHE A 218 -3.67 -5.35 6.03
CA PHE A 218 -4.10 -6.74 6.03
C PHE A 218 -5.51 -7.03 6.53
N GLY A 219 -6.27 -7.68 5.64
CA GLY A 219 -7.55 -8.29 5.97
C GLY A 219 -8.74 -7.35 6.10
N ILE A 220 -8.61 -6.07 5.75
CA ILE A 220 -9.71 -5.09 5.78
C ILE A 220 -10.70 -5.40 4.65
N ARG A 221 -11.96 -5.70 5.04
CA ARG A 221 -13.02 -6.12 4.12
C ARG A 221 -14.37 -5.46 4.39
N SER A 222 -14.54 -4.75 5.51
CA SER A 222 -15.82 -4.21 5.93
C SER A 222 -15.69 -2.87 6.65
N ALA A 223 -16.73 -2.04 6.56
CA ALA A 223 -16.84 -0.79 7.31
C ALA A 223 -16.72 -1.01 8.83
N ARG A 224 -17.22 -2.14 9.35
CA ARG A 224 -17.09 -2.48 10.77
C ARG A 224 -15.63 -2.59 11.21
N GLN A 225 -14.77 -3.24 10.42
CA GLN A 225 -13.34 -3.31 10.72
C GLN A 225 -12.67 -1.94 10.63
N VAL A 226 -13.04 -1.12 9.63
CA VAL A 226 -12.55 0.26 9.50
C VAL A 226 -12.94 1.09 10.72
N ALA A 227 -14.21 1.06 11.11
CA ALA A 227 -14.71 1.77 12.30
C ALA A 227 -14.04 1.32 13.61
N ARG A 228 -13.71 0.02 13.72
CA ARG A 228 -13.00 -0.53 14.87
C ARG A 228 -11.55 -0.05 14.95
N LEU A 229 -10.88 0.10 13.80
CA LEU A 229 -9.49 0.59 13.71
C LEU A 229 -9.38 2.12 13.78
N ALA A 230 -10.41 2.86 13.38
CA ALA A 230 -10.39 4.31 13.23
C ALA A 230 -9.83 5.10 14.44
N PRO A 231 -10.09 4.73 15.71
CA PRO A 231 -9.49 5.43 16.85
C PRO A 231 -7.98 5.18 17.00
N HIS A 232 -7.48 4.09 16.45
CA HIS A 232 -6.13 3.56 16.69
C HIS A 232 -5.14 3.83 15.54
N VAL A 233 -5.62 4.25 14.34
CA VAL A 233 -4.79 4.47 13.15
C VAL A 233 -5.21 5.72 12.40
N ASP A 234 -4.35 6.21 11.51
CA ASP A 234 -4.62 7.34 10.64
C ASP A 234 -5.14 6.91 9.25
N GLY A 235 -4.92 5.65 8.90
CA GLY A 235 -5.42 5.07 7.66
C GLY A 235 -5.52 3.55 7.71
N VAL A 236 -6.21 2.99 6.70
CA VAL A 236 -6.33 1.54 6.51
C VAL A 236 -6.00 1.18 5.06
N VAL A 237 -5.27 0.07 4.88
CA VAL A 237 -4.90 -0.45 3.56
C VAL A 237 -5.86 -1.57 3.17
N VAL A 238 -6.50 -1.42 2.01
CA VAL A 238 -7.49 -2.36 1.48
C VAL A 238 -6.91 -3.02 0.24
N GLY A 239 -6.45 -4.24 0.38
CA GLY A 239 -5.79 -5.02 -0.68
C GLY A 239 -6.66 -6.14 -1.23
N SER A 240 -6.58 -7.33 -0.65
CA SER A 240 -7.19 -8.56 -1.18
C SER A 240 -8.68 -8.42 -1.52
N ALA A 241 -9.45 -7.69 -0.70
CA ALA A 241 -10.88 -7.48 -0.96
C ALA A 241 -11.12 -6.63 -2.22
N LEU A 242 -10.24 -5.66 -2.48
CA LEU A 242 -10.31 -4.82 -3.68
C LEU A 242 -9.92 -5.62 -4.93
N VAL A 243 -8.85 -6.42 -4.85
CA VAL A 243 -8.42 -7.32 -5.92
C VAL A 243 -9.52 -8.34 -6.26
N GLU A 244 -10.18 -8.94 -5.27
CA GLU A 244 -11.32 -9.84 -5.49
C GLU A 244 -12.53 -9.13 -6.13
N THR A 245 -12.75 -7.85 -5.80
CA THR A 245 -13.81 -7.05 -6.42
C THR A 245 -13.50 -6.81 -7.90
N LEU A 246 -12.27 -6.46 -8.23
CA LEU A 246 -11.79 -6.32 -9.61
C LEU A 246 -11.91 -7.65 -10.39
N GLU A 247 -11.51 -8.76 -9.79
CA GLU A 247 -11.57 -10.09 -10.39
C GLU A 247 -12.99 -10.49 -10.81
N ARG A 248 -13.97 -10.13 -9.98
CA ARG A 248 -15.39 -10.42 -10.24
C ARG A 248 -16.07 -9.41 -11.16
N GLY A 249 -15.35 -8.39 -11.62
CA GLY A 249 -15.92 -7.28 -12.39
C GLY A 249 -16.91 -6.41 -11.60
N GLY A 250 -16.75 -6.36 -10.27
CA GLY A 250 -17.58 -5.55 -9.37
C GLY A 250 -17.28 -4.06 -9.44
N ASP A 251 -18.20 -3.24 -8.93
CA ASP A 251 -17.99 -1.79 -8.83
C ASP A 251 -17.02 -1.46 -7.66
N VAL A 252 -15.79 -1.17 -8.05
CA VAL A 252 -14.69 -0.78 -7.14
C VAL A 252 -15.05 0.47 -6.33
N GLY A 253 -15.65 1.46 -6.98
CA GLY A 253 -16.05 2.70 -6.33
C GLY A 253 -17.12 2.46 -5.27
N ALA A 254 -18.15 1.67 -5.59
CA ALA A 254 -19.18 1.30 -4.64
C ALA A 254 -18.60 0.52 -3.45
N PHE A 255 -17.71 -0.44 -3.70
CA PHE A 255 -17.03 -1.19 -2.65
C PHE A 255 -16.23 -0.27 -1.72
N LEU A 256 -15.37 0.61 -2.27
CA LEU A 256 -14.55 1.53 -1.46
C LEU A 256 -15.41 2.53 -0.67
N ARG A 257 -16.49 3.04 -1.26
CA ARG A 257 -17.45 3.90 -0.54
C ARG A 257 -18.16 3.17 0.60
N SER A 258 -18.42 1.88 0.46
CA SER A 258 -19.05 1.07 1.52
C SER A 258 -18.18 0.86 2.76
N LEU A 259 -16.88 1.17 2.68
CA LEU A 259 -15.93 1.07 3.80
C LEU A 259 -15.84 2.35 4.66
N ARG A 260 -16.47 3.46 4.19
CA ARG A 260 -16.44 4.77 4.84
C ARG A 260 -17.60 4.99 5.78
#